data_b320e75f2637fbb46cf86bdef54847ce
#
_entry.id   b320e75f2637fbb46cf86bdef54847ce
#
_cell.length_a   1.000
_cell.length_b   1.000
_cell.length_c   1.000
_cell.angle_alpha   90.00
_cell.angle_beta   90.00
_cell.angle_gamma   90.00
#
_symmetry.space_group_name_H-M   'P 1'
#
loop_
_entity.id
_entity.type
_entity.pdbx_description
1 polymer ?
#
loop_
_entity_poly.entity_id
_entity_poly.type
_entity_poly.pdbx_seq_one_letter_code
_entity_poly.pdbx_strand_id
1 'polypeptide(L)'
;MLTLYTAVGILRFEDCLKNHKTPIVINNHREYGLSEEEFILWSCLAFHIRQIHELHTAFSERLKLHNRSENIPMEPYLNRLIVRGLIVKGDGLTRIDALYRLLGELYLCPLKDNFATQLFSCIYLYLKRKIEKTDMAYFFRKVPLPPSN
;
A
#
# COMPACT_ATOMS: atom_id res chain seq x y z
N MET A 1 -15.82 14.57 7.57
CA MET A 1 -14.80 13.63 8.07
C MET A 1 -13.89 13.24 6.93
N LEU A 2 -12.60 13.24 7.18
CA LEU A 2 -11.59 12.95 6.17
C LEU A 2 -11.03 11.54 6.39
N THR A 3 -10.92 10.74 5.34
CA THR A 3 -10.40 9.39 5.39
C THR A 3 -9.13 9.29 4.55
N LEU A 4 -8.09 8.72 5.12
CA LEU A 4 -6.83 8.41 4.45
C LEU A 4 -6.70 6.91 4.28
N TYR A 5 -6.11 6.50 3.16
CA TYR A 5 -5.89 5.10 2.80
C TYR A 5 -4.42 4.86 2.51
N THR A 6 -3.93 3.69 2.85
CA THR A 6 -2.62 3.21 2.44
C THR A 6 -2.61 1.70 2.28
N ALA A 7 -1.71 1.19 1.47
CA ALA A 7 -1.53 -0.25 1.27
C ALA A 7 -0.58 -0.82 2.33
N VAL A 8 -0.82 -2.05 2.72
CA VAL A 8 0.04 -2.81 3.63
C VAL A 8 0.36 -4.17 3.03
N GLY A 9 1.45 -4.76 3.49
CA GLY A 9 1.90 -6.07 3.04
C GLY A 9 3.13 -5.98 2.14
N ILE A 10 3.64 -7.14 1.79
CA ILE A 10 4.84 -7.28 0.95
C ILE A 10 4.42 -7.88 -0.39
N LEU A 11 4.75 -7.18 -1.47
CA LEU A 11 4.47 -7.65 -2.82
C LEU A 11 5.49 -8.68 -3.26
N ARG A 12 5.01 -9.80 -3.81
CA ARG A 12 5.81 -10.82 -4.45
C ARG A 12 5.11 -11.25 -5.74
N PHE A 13 5.90 -11.62 -6.75
CA PHE A 13 5.37 -12.20 -7.98
C PHE A 13 5.67 -13.68 -8.00
N GLU A 14 4.64 -14.50 -8.20
CA GLU A 14 4.78 -15.93 -8.41
C GLU A 14 4.72 -16.27 -9.88
N ASP A 15 5.63 -17.15 -10.31
CA ASP A 15 5.61 -17.68 -11.66
C ASP A 15 4.52 -18.76 -11.77
N CYS A 16 3.44 -18.41 -12.46
CA CYS A 16 2.46 -19.38 -12.88
C CYS A 16 2.85 -19.98 -14.23
N LEU A 17 2.30 -21.15 -14.53
CA LEU A 17 2.51 -21.86 -15.81
C LEU A 17 2.42 -20.89 -17.01
N LYS A 18 3.42 -20.95 -17.92
CA LYS A 18 3.49 -20.18 -19.15
C LYS A 18 3.83 -18.68 -19.05
N ASN A 19 4.87 -18.33 -18.28
CA ASN A 19 5.40 -16.97 -18.21
C ASN A 19 4.44 -15.90 -17.68
N HIS A 20 3.36 -16.30 -17.03
CA HIS A 20 2.50 -15.35 -16.32
C HIS A 20 2.97 -15.19 -14.88
N LYS A 21 3.27 -13.97 -14.52
CA LYS A 21 3.57 -13.62 -13.13
C LYS A 21 2.29 -13.14 -12.44
N THR A 22 1.92 -13.81 -11.37
CA THR A 22 0.76 -13.42 -10.57
C THR A 22 1.22 -12.59 -9.37
N PRO A 23 0.69 -11.39 -9.17
CA PRO A 23 1.01 -10.60 -8.00
C PRO A 23 0.37 -11.19 -6.76
N ILE A 24 1.18 -11.35 -5.72
CA ILE A 24 0.76 -11.85 -4.42
C ILE A 24 1.22 -10.87 -3.36
N VAL A 25 0.33 -10.53 -2.44
CA VAL A 25 0.66 -9.70 -1.29
C VAL A 25 0.64 -10.56 -0.04
N ILE A 26 1.72 -10.51 0.72
CA ILE A 26 1.86 -11.24 1.98
C ILE A 26 1.61 -10.27 3.12
N ASN A 27 0.66 -10.61 3.98
CA ASN A 27 0.36 -9.86 5.19
C ASN A 27 -0.03 -10.81 6.32
N ASN A 28 0.55 -10.63 7.49
CA ASN A 28 0.31 -11.48 8.67
C ASN A 28 0.47 -12.96 8.39
N HIS A 29 1.54 -13.34 7.68
CA HIS A 29 1.86 -14.72 7.28
C HIS A 29 0.84 -15.36 6.34
N ARG A 30 -0.07 -14.58 5.77
CA ARG A 30 -1.02 -15.04 4.75
C ARG A 30 -0.67 -14.47 3.40
N GLU A 31 -0.85 -15.27 2.38
CA GLU A 31 -0.64 -14.89 1.00
C GLU A 31 -1.99 -14.62 0.32
N TYR A 32 -2.09 -13.50 -0.36
CA TYR A 32 -3.30 -13.11 -1.07
C TYR A 32 -2.97 -12.87 -2.54
N GLY A 33 -3.56 -13.67 -3.42
CA GLY A 33 -3.49 -13.41 -4.86
C GLY A 33 -4.37 -12.23 -5.22
N LEU A 34 -3.87 -11.33 -6.05
CA LEU A 34 -4.60 -10.16 -6.51
C LEU A 34 -5.00 -10.33 -7.96
N SER A 35 -6.22 -9.91 -8.29
CA SER A 35 -6.60 -9.70 -9.68
C SER A 35 -5.82 -8.51 -10.24
N GLU A 36 -5.87 -8.32 -11.55
CA GLU A 36 -5.14 -7.21 -12.19
C GLU A 36 -5.64 -5.86 -11.68
N GLU A 37 -6.95 -5.69 -11.56
CA GLU A 37 -7.56 -4.48 -11.04
C GLU A 37 -7.22 -4.25 -9.56
N GLU A 38 -7.27 -5.29 -8.76
CA GLU A 38 -6.88 -5.22 -7.35
C GLU A 38 -5.40 -4.85 -7.20
N PHE A 39 -4.54 -5.40 -8.05
CA PHE A 39 -3.12 -5.06 -8.05
C PHE A 39 -2.88 -3.60 -8.45
N ILE A 40 -3.58 -3.12 -9.48
CA ILE A 40 -3.49 -1.72 -9.90
C ILE A 40 -3.90 -0.79 -8.75
N LEU A 41 -5.01 -1.09 -8.09
CA LEU A 41 -5.49 -0.30 -6.96
C LEU A 41 -4.53 -0.34 -5.77
N TRP A 42 -4.07 -1.53 -5.41
CA TRP A 42 -3.10 -1.70 -4.32
C TRP A 42 -1.81 -0.92 -4.60
N SER A 43 -1.33 -0.96 -5.85
CA SER A 43 -0.12 -0.25 -6.25
C SER A 43 -0.27 1.28 -6.18
N CYS A 44 -1.47 1.80 -6.33
CA CYS A 44 -1.74 3.23 -6.16
C CYS A 44 -1.53 3.69 -4.71
N LEU A 45 -1.63 2.78 -3.76
CA LEU A 45 -1.47 3.05 -2.33
C LEU A 45 -0.16 2.52 -1.77
N ALA A 46 0.59 1.74 -2.54
CA ALA A 46 1.91 1.27 -2.13
C ALA A 46 2.84 2.48 -1.98
N PHE A 47 3.36 2.70 -0.77
CA PHE A 47 4.20 3.83 -0.40
C PHE A 47 3.52 5.20 -0.51
N HIS A 48 2.18 5.22 -0.56
CA HIS A 48 1.39 6.44 -0.63
C HIS A 48 0.27 6.43 0.40
N ILE A 49 -0.02 7.59 0.91
CA ILE A 49 -1.20 7.84 1.73
C ILE A 49 -2.09 8.80 0.94
N ARG A 50 -3.31 8.37 0.62
CA ARG A 50 -4.19 9.14 -0.26
C ARG A 50 -5.58 9.26 0.33
N GLN A 51 -6.25 10.38 0.01
CA GLN A 51 -7.68 10.53 0.19
C GLN A 51 -8.42 9.81 -0.94
N ILE A 52 -9.73 9.61 -0.77
CA ILE A 52 -10.54 8.86 -1.74
C ILE A 52 -10.49 9.49 -3.15
N HIS A 53 -10.58 10.80 -3.27
CA HIS A 53 -10.55 11.47 -4.56
C HIS A 53 -9.16 11.39 -5.24
N GLU A 54 -8.10 11.47 -4.45
CA GLU A 54 -6.73 11.27 -4.95
C GLU A 54 -6.54 9.84 -5.44
N LEU A 55 -7.11 8.88 -4.72
CA LEU A 55 -7.06 7.47 -5.08
C LEU A 55 -7.84 7.21 -6.38
N HIS A 56 -9.02 7.79 -6.54
CA HIS A 56 -9.80 7.70 -7.78
C HIS A 56 -9.00 8.20 -8.98
N THR A 57 -8.37 9.35 -8.84
CA THR A 57 -7.54 9.94 -9.91
C THR A 57 -6.37 9.03 -10.25
N ALA A 58 -5.64 8.55 -9.25
CA ALA A 58 -4.50 7.68 -9.45
C ALA A 58 -4.90 6.33 -10.08
N PHE A 59 -6.02 5.78 -9.65
CA PHE A 59 -6.55 4.52 -10.19
C PHE A 59 -6.94 4.67 -11.66
N SER A 60 -7.66 5.74 -12.00
CA SER A 60 -8.05 6.02 -13.39
C SER A 60 -6.83 6.21 -14.31
N GLU A 61 -5.83 6.95 -13.86
CA GLU A 61 -4.59 7.15 -14.61
C GLU A 61 -3.85 5.85 -14.85
N ARG A 62 -3.77 4.98 -13.84
CA ARG A 62 -3.11 3.69 -13.97
C ARG A 62 -3.88 2.71 -14.85
N LEU A 63 -5.21 2.75 -14.83
CA LEU A 63 -6.03 1.96 -15.73
C LEU A 63 -5.74 2.33 -17.19
N LYS A 64 -5.61 3.62 -17.49
CA LYS A 64 -5.21 4.09 -18.83
C LYS A 64 -3.87 3.54 -19.25
N LEU A 65 -2.88 3.59 -18.37
CA LEU A 65 -1.53 3.08 -18.66
C LEU A 65 -1.50 1.59 -18.97
N HIS A 66 -2.45 0.82 -18.40
CA HIS A 66 -2.58 -0.61 -18.63
C HIS A 66 -3.61 -0.95 -19.71
N ASN A 67 -4.01 0.02 -20.54
CA ASN A 67 -5.01 -0.13 -21.60
C ASN A 67 -6.35 -0.69 -21.10
N ARG A 68 -6.72 -0.34 -19.87
CA ARG A 68 -7.99 -0.73 -19.25
C ARG A 68 -9.01 0.39 -19.37
N SER A 69 -10.28 0.03 -19.32
CA SER A 69 -11.37 1.01 -19.33
C SER A 69 -11.33 1.87 -18.07
N GLU A 70 -11.43 3.19 -18.24
CA GLU A 70 -11.51 4.13 -17.13
C GLU A 70 -12.80 4.01 -16.31
N ASN A 71 -13.80 3.34 -16.85
CA ASN A 71 -15.12 3.21 -16.23
C ASN A 71 -15.22 2.03 -15.27
N ILE A 72 -14.11 1.37 -14.95
CA ILE A 72 -14.09 0.28 -13.97
C ILE A 72 -14.36 0.87 -12.57
N PRO A 73 -15.40 0.39 -11.86
CA PRO A 73 -15.68 0.90 -10.52
C PRO A 73 -14.58 0.49 -9.53
N MET A 74 -14.12 1.43 -8.74
CA MET A 74 -13.06 1.22 -7.77
C MET A 74 -13.56 0.58 -6.47
N GLU A 75 -14.75 0.94 -6.04
CA GLU A 75 -15.29 0.60 -4.72
C GLU A 75 -15.31 -0.90 -4.41
N PRO A 76 -15.74 -1.81 -5.31
CA PRO A 76 -15.72 -3.24 -5.01
C PRO A 76 -14.33 -3.78 -4.72
N TYR A 77 -13.33 -3.32 -5.48
CA TYR A 77 -11.94 -3.73 -5.28
C TYR A 77 -11.36 -3.16 -4.00
N LEU A 78 -11.66 -1.89 -3.72
CA LEU A 78 -11.23 -1.23 -2.48
C LEU A 78 -11.78 -1.96 -1.24
N ASN A 79 -13.06 -2.29 -1.25
CA ASN A 79 -13.70 -3.01 -0.15
C ASN A 79 -13.11 -4.39 0.06
N ARG A 80 -12.82 -5.13 -1.01
CA ARG A 80 -12.17 -6.44 -0.91
C ARG A 80 -10.80 -6.34 -0.27
N LEU A 81 -10.01 -5.39 -0.69
CA LEU A 81 -8.66 -5.20 -0.15
C LEU A 81 -8.70 -4.75 1.31
N ILE A 82 -9.66 -3.93 1.69
CA ILE A 82 -9.87 -3.53 3.10
C ILE A 82 -10.25 -4.74 3.95
N VAL A 83 -11.20 -5.56 3.48
CA VAL A 83 -11.64 -6.76 4.21
C VAL A 83 -10.50 -7.76 4.39
N ARG A 84 -9.62 -7.89 3.40
CA ARG A 84 -8.44 -8.76 3.49
C ARG A 84 -7.31 -8.16 4.34
N GLY A 85 -7.44 -6.91 4.78
CA GLY A 85 -6.39 -6.24 5.54
C GLY A 85 -5.20 -5.79 4.71
N LEU A 86 -5.33 -5.71 3.38
CA LEU A 86 -4.27 -5.28 2.47
C LEU A 86 -4.28 -3.77 2.23
N ILE A 87 -5.38 -3.11 2.56
CA ILE A 87 -5.51 -1.65 2.62
C ILE A 87 -6.07 -1.29 3.98
N VAL A 88 -5.46 -0.33 4.62
CA VAL A 88 -5.94 0.23 5.89
C VAL A 88 -6.38 1.66 5.68
N LYS A 89 -7.32 2.10 6.50
CA LYS A 89 -7.85 3.46 6.46
C LYS A 89 -7.81 4.10 7.84
N GLY A 90 -7.68 5.41 7.86
CA GLY A 90 -7.78 6.22 9.08
C GLY A 90 -8.73 7.37 8.85
N ASP A 91 -9.70 7.52 9.74
CA ASP A 91 -10.70 8.59 9.72
C ASP A 91 -10.33 9.67 10.74
N GLY A 92 -10.53 10.93 10.39
CA GLY A 92 -10.28 12.03 11.29
C GLY A 92 -10.99 13.31 10.88
N LEU A 93 -11.07 14.26 11.78
CA LEU A 93 -11.64 15.58 11.49
C LEU A 93 -10.67 16.43 10.67
N THR A 94 -9.37 16.22 10.88
CA THR A 94 -8.30 16.87 10.13
C THR A 94 -7.42 15.82 9.49
N ARG A 95 -6.56 16.25 8.56
CA ARG A 95 -5.59 15.37 7.91
C ARG A 95 -4.62 14.76 8.94
N ILE A 96 -4.24 15.52 9.94
CA ILE A 96 -3.35 15.06 11.01
C ILE A 96 -4.03 13.99 11.86
N ASP A 97 -5.28 14.19 12.26
CA ASP A 97 -6.05 13.19 13.00
C ASP A 97 -6.20 11.88 12.22
N ALA A 98 -6.57 11.99 10.95
CA ALA A 98 -6.71 10.83 10.09
C ALA A 98 -5.39 10.07 9.94
N LEU A 99 -4.28 10.80 9.81
CA LEU A 99 -2.95 10.22 9.73
C LEU A 99 -2.57 9.49 11.02
N TYR A 100 -2.82 10.08 12.18
CA TYR A 100 -2.56 9.44 13.47
C TYR A 100 -3.32 8.14 13.63
N ARG A 101 -4.59 8.13 13.27
CA ARG A 101 -5.41 6.91 13.35
C ARG A 101 -4.94 5.85 12.36
N LEU A 102 -4.57 6.26 11.16
CA LEU A 102 -4.01 5.36 10.15
C LEU A 102 -2.72 4.70 10.65
N LEU A 103 -1.80 5.49 11.18
CA LEU A 103 -0.53 5.00 11.73
C LEU A 103 -0.76 4.11 12.95
N GLY A 104 -1.78 4.39 13.76
CA GLY A 104 -2.18 3.55 14.88
C GLY A 104 -2.61 2.16 14.43
N GLU A 105 -3.37 2.07 13.35
CA GLU A 105 -3.74 0.77 12.75
C GLU A 105 -2.52 0.00 12.25
N LEU A 106 -1.58 0.68 11.62
CA LEU A 106 -0.33 0.06 11.15
C LEU A 106 0.55 -0.41 12.32
N TYR A 107 0.46 0.27 13.45
CA TYR A 107 1.26 -0.04 14.63
C TYR A 107 0.79 -1.30 15.37
N LEU A 108 -0.47 -1.65 15.23
CA LEU A 108 -1.06 -2.81 15.89
C LEU A 108 -0.63 -4.15 15.28
N CYS A 109 0.00 -4.12 14.10
CA CYS A 109 0.62 -5.31 13.54
C CYS A 109 1.95 -5.58 14.26
N PRO A 110 2.16 -6.77 14.84
CA PRO A 110 3.43 -7.10 15.48
C PRO A 110 4.50 -7.32 14.41
N LEU A 111 4.95 -6.25 13.83
CA LEU A 111 6.13 -6.25 12.98
C LEU A 111 7.35 -6.13 13.89
N LYS A 112 8.43 -6.76 13.48
CA LYS A 112 9.71 -6.63 14.18
C LYS A 112 10.01 -5.13 14.33
N ASP A 113 10.38 -4.72 15.52
CA ASP A 113 10.53 -3.30 15.92
C ASP A 113 11.32 -2.47 14.90
N ASN A 114 12.34 -3.06 14.29
CA ASN A 114 13.18 -2.39 13.31
C ASN A 114 12.44 -2.00 12.03
N PHE A 115 11.50 -2.83 11.57
CA PHE A 115 10.72 -2.55 10.38
C PHE A 115 9.75 -1.39 10.62
N ALA A 116 9.09 -1.39 11.78
CA ALA A 116 8.16 -0.31 12.15
C ALA A 116 8.88 1.03 12.21
N THR A 117 10.05 1.08 12.85
CA THR A 117 10.87 2.29 12.95
C THR A 117 11.28 2.80 11.58
N GLN A 118 11.71 1.91 10.68
CA GLN A 118 12.10 2.27 9.32
C GLN A 118 10.91 2.77 8.51
N LEU A 119 9.77 2.12 8.63
CA LEU A 119 8.54 2.56 7.98
C LEU A 119 8.14 3.96 8.44
N PHE A 120 8.18 4.23 9.74
CA PHE A 120 7.89 5.55 10.30
C PHE A 120 8.86 6.60 9.80
N SER A 121 10.14 6.28 9.76
CA SER A 121 11.18 7.18 9.25
C SER A 121 10.93 7.52 7.78
N CYS A 122 10.60 6.54 6.97
CA CYS A 122 10.29 6.74 5.56
C CYS A 122 9.04 7.59 5.35
N ILE A 123 7.97 7.31 6.07
CA ILE A 123 6.74 8.09 6.01
C ILE A 123 7.01 9.52 6.45
N TYR A 124 7.73 9.70 7.56
CA TYR A 124 8.10 11.03 8.07
C TYR A 124 8.90 11.82 7.03
N LEU A 125 9.93 11.22 6.44
CA LEU A 125 10.77 11.86 5.43
C LEU A 125 9.97 12.16 4.16
N TYR A 126 9.07 11.28 3.76
CA TYR A 126 8.21 11.49 2.60
C TYR A 126 7.27 12.68 2.83
N LEU A 127 6.65 12.77 4.01
CA LEU A 127 5.79 13.90 4.38
C LEU A 127 6.58 15.21 4.44
N LYS A 128 7.85 15.17 4.80
CA LYS A 128 8.76 16.31 4.77
C LYS A 128 9.31 16.59 3.37
N ARG A 129 8.95 15.78 2.39
CA ARG A 129 9.44 15.87 0.99
C ARG A 129 10.97 15.85 0.88
N LYS A 130 11.64 15.12 1.78
CA LYS A 130 13.11 15.03 1.79
C LYS A 130 13.65 13.88 0.97
N ILE A 131 12.81 12.88 0.62
CA ILE A 131 13.19 11.76 -0.24
C ILE A 131 12.23 11.67 -1.41
N GLU A 132 12.76 11.30 -2.58
CA GLU A 132 11.97 11.03 -3.77
C GLU A 132 11.39 9.62 -3.71
N LYS A 133 10.36 9.37 -4.54
CA LYS A 133 9.70 8.06 -4.61
C LYS A 133 10.67 6.90 -4.91
N THR A 134 11.66 7.16 -5.74
CA THR A 134 12.69 6.18 -6.10
C THR A 134 13.55 5.81 -4.90
N ASP A 135 13.88 6.78 -4.06
CA ASP A 135 14.67 6.56 -2.85
C ASP A 135 13.87 5.76 -1.82
N MET A 136 12.57 6.00 -1.70
CA MET A 136 11.70 5.18 -0.86
C MET A 136 11.69 3.72 -1.32
N ALA A 137 11.52 3.47 -2.61
CA ALA A 137 11.53 2.12 -3.15
C ALA A 137 12.86 1.43 -2.91
N TYR A 138 13.97 2.14 -3.08
CA TYR A 138 15.31 1.65 -2.80
C TYR A 138 15.50 1.29 -1.32
N PHE A 139 15.02 2.15 -0.44
CA PHE A 139 15.11 1.96 1.01
C PHE A 139 14.38 0.67 1.44
N PHE A 140 13.17 0.45 0.97
CA PHE A 140 12.40 -0.75 1.28
C PHE A 140 12.98 -2.02 0.67
N ARG A 141 13.66 -1.94 -0.48
CA ARG A 141 14.29 -3.08 -1.12
C ARG A 141 15.57 -3.52 -0.42
N LYS A 142 16.31 -2.57 0.15
CA LYS A 142 17.62 -2.81 0.75
C LYS A 142 17.62 -2.89 2.26
N VAL A 143 16.47 -2.83 2.89
CA VAL A 143 16.44 -3.09 4.32
C VAL A 143 16.88 -4.53 4.53
N PRO A 144 18.13 -4.78 4.95
CA PRO A 144 18.53 -6.14 5.23
C PRO A 144 17.70 -6.64 6.38
N LEU A 145 17.16 -7.84 6.22
CA LEU A 145 16.62 -8.54 7.35
C LEU A 145 17.69 -8.54 8.43
N PRO A 146 17.38 -8.11 9.66
CA PRO A 146 18.37 -8.17 10.72
C PRO A 146 18.90 -9.59 10.82
N PRO A 147 20.24 -9.77 10.92
CA PRO A 147 20.78 -11.10 11.08
C PRO A 147 20.13 -11.73 12.27
N SER A 148 19.55 -12.89 12.06
CA SER A 148 19.00 -13.69 13.15
C SER A 148 20.16 -14.15 14.03
N ASN A 149 20.39 -13.45 15.12
CA ASN A 149 21.24 -13.95 16.19
C ASN A 149 20.41 -14.77 17.16
#